data_b7504430491ceef322e2e1afd5c425b2
#
_entry.id   b7504430491ceef322e2e1afd5c425b2
#
_cell.length_a   1.000
_cell.length_b   1.000
_cell.length_c   1.000
_cell.angle_alpha   90.00
_cell.angle_beta   90.00
_cell.angle_gamma   90.00
#
_symmetry.space_group_name_H-M   'P 1'
#
loop_
_entity.id
_entity.type
_entity.pdbx_description
1 polymer ?
#
loop_
_entity_poly.entity_id
_entity_poly.type
_entity_poly.pdbx_seq_one_letter_code
_entity_poly.pdbx_strand_id
1 'polypeptide(L)'
;DIAKRLIDYGVHPPTNYFPLIVPEALMIEPTETESKDTLDYFADVMQRIAEEARTEPETLHEAPVNAPVRRLDEVRAARNPVLRWRRPAR
;
A
#
# COMPACT_ATOMS: atom_id res chain seq x y z
N ASP A 1 -3.06 -2.90 -5.66
CA ASP A 1 -2.62 -1.76 -6.46
C ASP A 1 -2.89 -0.42 -5.75
N ILE A 2 -4.11 -0.18 -5.27
CA ILE A 2 -4.46 1.05 -4.53
C ILE A 2 -3.56 1.23 -3.30
N ALA A 3 -3.38 0.17 -2.49
CA ALA A 3 -2.50 0.23 -1.32
C ALA A 3 -1.04 0.54 -1.69
N LYS A 4 -0.53 -0.03 -2.77
CA LYS A 4 0.82 0.26 -3.26
C LYS A 4 0.94 1.71 -3.74
N ARG A 5 -0.10 2.25 -4.39
CA ARG A 5 -0.11 3.65 -4.81
C ARG A 5 -0.18 4.62 -3.63
N LEU A 6 -0.89 4.26 -2.55
CA LEU A 6 -0.90 5.04 -1.31
C LEU A 6 0.51 5.25 -0.73
N ILE A 7 1.39 4.24 -0.83
CA ILE A 7 2.79 4.37 -0.39
C ILE A 7 3.49 5.51 -1.14
N ASP A 8 3.27 5.64 -2.44
CA ASP A 8 3.85 6.73 -3.25
C ASP A 8 3.41 8.12 -2.82
N TYR A 9 2.22 8.22 -2.24
CA TYR A 9 1.70 9.44 -1.65
C TYR A 9 2.11 9.66 -0.18
N GLY A 10 2.98 8.81 0.36
CA GLY A 10 3.44 8.90 1.74
C GLY A 10 2.41 8.48 2.78
N VAL A 11 1.43 7.71 2.39
CA VAL A 11 0.37 7.21 3.28
C VAL A 11 0.66 5.76 3.67
N HIS A 12 0.54 5.46 4.96
CA HIS A 12 0.57 4.07 5.41
C HIS A 12 -0.71 3.35 4.95
N PRO A 13 -0.62 2.34 4.08
CA PRO A 13 -1.80 1.76 3.46
C PRO A 13 -2.63 0.93 4.44
N PRO A 14 -3.94 0.83 4.19
CA PRO A 14 -4.83 0.02 5.01
C PRO A 14 -4.60 -1.47 4.80
N THR A 15 -5.19 -2.28 5.68
CA THR A 15 -5.24 -3.73 5.51
C THR A 15 -6.03 -4.09 4.26
N ASN A 16 -5.42 -4.94 3.41
CA ASN A 16 -6.02 -5.40 2.16
C ASN A 16 -6.75 -6.73 2.34
N TYR A 17 -7.75 -6.98 1.51
CA TYR A 17 -8.48 -8.25 1.46
C TYR A 17 -9.12 -8.65 2.79
N PHE A 18 -9.46 -7.68 3.60
CA PHE A 18 -10.14 -7.90 4.87
C PHE A 18 -11.29 -6.89 5.05
N PRO A 19 -12.49 -7.30 5.50
CA PRO A 19 -12.88 -8.68 5.87
C PRO A 19 -12.95 -9.60 4.63
N LEU A 20 -12.66 -10.89 4.83
CA LEU A 20 -12.52 -11.87 3.76
C LEU A 20 -13.80 -12.10 2.93
N ILE A 21 -14.96 -11.80 3.50
CA ILE A 21 -16.25 -11.92 2.82
C ILE A 21 -16.56 -10.79 1.85
N VAL A 22 -15.74 -9.74 1.84
CA VAL A 22 -15.89 -8.60 0.92
C VAL A 22 -14.79 -8.68 -0.12
N PRO A 23 -15.13 -8.88 -1.41
CA PRO A 23 -14.13 -8.94 -2.47
C PRO A 23 -13.32 -7.64 -2.55
N GLU A 24 -11.99 -7.79 -2.64
CA GLU A 24 -11.06 -6.67 -2.84
C GLU A 24 -11.17 -5.56 -1.78
N ALA A 25 -11.54 -5.92 -0.55
CA ALA A 25 -11.77 -4.96 0.51
C ALA A 25 -10.49 -4.23 0.95
N LEU A 26 -10.65 -2.96 1.28
CA LEU A 26 -9.69 -2.15 2.02
C LEU A 26 -10.31 -1.80 3.37
N MET A 27 -9.64 -2.18 4.46
CA MET A 27 -10.12 -1.86 5.81
C MET A 27 -9.40 -0.63 6.33
N ILE A 28 -10.00 0.53 6.11
CA ILE A 28 -9.45 1.83 6.47
C ILE A 28 -9.83 2.16 7.92
N GLU A 29 -8.84 2.36 8.76
CA GLU A 29 -9.01 2.61 10.19
C GLU A 29 -8.17 3.82 10.63
N PRO A 30 -8.63 5.06 10.39
CA PRO A 30 -7.95 6.22 10.91
C PRO A 30 -8.07 6.24 12.45
N THR A 31 -6.92 6.40 13.12
CA THR A 31 -6.92 6.46 14.57
C THR A 31 -7.36 7.84 15.06
N GLU A 32 -7.81 7.93 16.32
CA GLU A 32 -8.21 9.20 16.95
C GLU A 32 -7.07 10.21 17.08
N THR A 33 -5.81 9.75 16.95
CA THR A 33 -4.63 10.61 17.00
C THR A 33 -4.35 11.33 15.68
N GLU A 34 -5.02 10.95 14.59
CA GLU A 34 -4.87 11.60 13.30
C GLU A 34 -5.52 12.99 13.31
N SER A 35 -4.77 13.98 12.77
CA SER A 35 -5.30 15.34 12.62
C SER A 35 -6.33 15.41 11.49
N LYS A 36 -7.19 16.45 11.55
CA LYS A 36 -8.12 16.73 10.45
C LYS A 36 -7.37 16.93 9.13
N ASP A 37 -6.26 17.63 9.13
CA ASP A 37 -5.45 17.87 7.92
C ASP A 37 -4.95 16.55 7.31
N THR A 38 -4.53 15.59 8.15
CA THR A 38 -4.12 14.26 7.69
C THR A 38 -5.29 13.51 7.07
N LEU A 39 -6.48 13.59 7.68
CA LEU A 39 -7.69 12.94 7.15
C LEU A 39 -8.12 13.55 5.82
N ASP A 40 -8.10 14.88 5.71
CA ASP A 40 -8.41 15.59 4.48
C ASP A 40 -7.42 15.22 3.36
N TYR A 41 -6.13 15.18 3.68
CA TYR A 41 -5.09 14.74 2.74
C TYR A 41 -5.33 13.31 2.26
N PHE A 42 -5.65 12.40 3.18
CA PHE A 42 -5.97 11.01 2.81
C PHE A 42 -7.16 10.93 1.86
N ALA A 43 -8.23 11.68 2.13
CA ALA A 43 -9.39 11.73 1.26
C ALA A 43 -9.04 12.25 -0.14
N ASP A 44 -8.25 13.32 -0.23
CA ASP A 44 -7.77 13.86 -1.50
C ASP A 44 -6.91 12.86 -2.27
N VAL A 45 -6.03 12.15 -1.59
CA VAL A 45 -5.19 11.09 -2.19
C VAL A 45 -6.05 9.96 -2.74
N MET A 46 -7.05 9.50 -2.00
CA MET A 46 -7.97 8.46 -2.46
C MET A 46 -8.74 8.89 -3.71
N GLN A 47 -9.18 10.14 -3.79
CA GLN A 47 -9.83 10.67 -4.99
C GLN A 47 -8.88 10.71 -6.19
N ARG A 48 -7.62 11.11 -5.99
CA ARG A 48 -6.60 11.10 -7.04
C ARG A 48 -6.33 9.69 -7.55
N ILE A 49 -6.16 8.73 -6.63
CA ILE A 49 -5.94 7.32 -7.00
C ILE A 49 -7.14 6.77 -7.78
N ALA A 50 -8.36 7.12 -7.39
CA ALA A 50 -9.56 6.72 -8.13
C ALA A 50 -9.57 7.30 -9.57
N GLU A 51 -9.12 8.53 -9.73
CA GLU A 51 -8.98 9.15 -11.05
C GLU A 51 -7.84 8.51 -11.86
N GLU A 52 -6.67 8.28 -11.25
CA GLU A 52 -5.56 7.55 -11.89
C GLU A 52 -6.01 6.16 -12.35
N ALA A 53 -6.76 5.43 -11.53
CA ALA A 53 -7.28 4.12 -11.90
C ALA A 53 -8.17 4.16 -13.15
N ARG A 54 -8.87 5.26 -13.36
CA ARG A 54 -9.75 5.44 -14.51
C ARG A 54 -9.01 5.91 -15.76
N THR A 55 -8.03 6.80 -15.61
CA THR A 55 -7.35 7.48 -16.73
C THR A 55 -6.01 6.88 -17.08
N GLU A 56 -5.27 6.40 -16.08
CA GLU A 56 -3.89 5.92 -16.21
C GLU A 56 -3.66 4.68 -15.33
N PRO A 57 -4.38 3.57 -15.55
CA PRO A 57 -4.34 2.39 -14.66
C PRO A 57 -2.94 1.80 -14.50
N GLU A 58 -2.04 1.95 -15.47
CA GLU A 58 -0.66 1.48 -15.37
C GLU A 58 0.10 2.13 -14.21
N THR A 59 -0.23 3.36 -13.86
CA THR A 59 0.36 4.04 -12.69
C THR A 59 0.14 3.26 -11.40
N LEU A 60 -1.03 2.64 -11.24
CA LEU A 60 -1.33 1.79 -10.09
C LEU A 60 -0.64 0.43 -10.19
N HIS A 61 -0.57 -0.14 -11.39
CA HIS A 61 0.07 -1.45 -11.60
C HIS A 61 1.57 -1.40 -11.34
N GLU A 62 2.21 -0.28 -11.64
CA GLU A 62 3.64 -0.07 -11.41
C GLU A 62 3.98 0.37 -9.98
N ALA A 63 3.00 0.84 -9.21
CA ALA A 63 3.22 1.31 -7.84
C ALA A 63 3.77 0.19 -6.90
N PRO A 64 4.59 0.52 -5.91
CA PRO A 64 5.13 1.83 -5.60
C PRO A 64 6.34 2.18 -6.47
N VAL A 65 6.50 3.44 -6.82
CA VAL A 65 7.66 3.94 -7.58
C VAL A 65 8.57 4.85 -6.75
N ASN A 66 8.05 5.42 -5.66
CA ASN A 66 8.77 6.33 -4.77
C ASN A 66 9.32 5.65 -3.49
N ALA A 67 9.08 4.35 -3.32
CA ALA A 67 9.60 3.59 -2.18
C ALA A 67 11.02 3.07 -2.45
N PRO A 68 11.83 2.82 -1.41
CA PRO A 68 13.18 2.24 -1.56
C PRO A 68 13.17 0.87 -2.24
N VAL A 69 12.12 0.12 -2.08
CA VAL A 69 11.89 -1.16 -2.77
C VAL A 69 10.52 -1.13 -3.44
N ARG A 70 10.43 -1.80 -4.57
CA ARG A 70 9.17 -1.96 -5.31
C ARG A 70 8.36 -3.13 -4.74
N ARG A 71 7.59 -3.81 -5.58
CA ARG A 71 6.80 -4.96 -5.15
C ARG A 71 7.70 -6.10 -4.72
N LEU A 72 7.41 -6.68 -3.56
CA LEU A 72 8.16 -7.77 -2.98
C LEU A 72 7.73 -9.10 -3.61
N ASP A 73 8.65 -10.07 -3.62
CA ASP A 73 8.33 -11.44 -3.99
C ASP A 73 7.66 -12.16 -2.80
N GLU A 74 6.37 -11.96 -2.67
CA GLU A 74 5.56 -12.51 -1.56
C GLU A 74 5.48 -14.04 -1.61
N VAL A 75 5.47 -14.61 -2.80
CA VAL A 75 5.43 -16.07 -2.99
C VAL A 75 6.71 -16.70 -2.47
N ARG A 76 7.86 -16.15 -2.84
CA ARG A 76 9.15 -16.62 -2.34
C ARG A 76 9.26 -16.43 -0.83
N ALA A 77 8.83 -15.31 -0.31
CA ALA A 77 8.86 -15.03 1.12
C ALA A 77 8.02 -16.04 1.92
N ALA A 78 6.85 -16.40 1.39
CA ALA A 78 5.97 -17.39 2.03
C ALA A 78 6.50 -18.81 1.92
N ARG A 79 7.05 -19.21 0.77
CA ARG A 79 7.54 -20.58 0.53
C ARG A 79 8.92 -20.85 1.12
N ASN A 80 9.78 -19.84 1.16
CA ASN A 80 11.17 -19.96 1.62
C ASN A 80 11.47 -18.86 2.65
N PRO A 81 10.82 -18.88 3.83
CA PRO A 81 10.97 -17.82 4.81
C PRO A 81 12.38 -17.80 5.38
N VAL A 82 12.98 -16.62 5.44
CA VAL A 82 14.25 -16.37 6.14
C VAL A 82 13.91 -15.70 7.47
N LEU A 83 13.85 -16.50 8.52
CA LEU A 83 13.37 -16.08 9.84
C LEU A 83 14.45 -15.46 10.72
N ARG A 84 15.69 -15.44 10.25
CA ARG A 84 16.83 -14.97 11.03
C ARG A 84 17.70 -14.05 10.20
N TRP A 85 17.90 -12.83 10.67
CA TRP A 85 18.88 -11.94 10.05
C TRP A 85 20.30 -12.49 10.24
N ARG A 86 21.10 -12.47 9.17
CA ARG A 86 22.52 -12.76 9.21
C ARG A 86 23.28 -11.58 8.62
N ARG A 87 24.35 -11.18 9.28
CA ARG A 87 25.20 -10.12 8.76
C ARG A 87 25.81 -10.57 7.43
N PRO A 88 25.71 -9.74 6.37
CA PRO A 88 26.42 -10.06 5.13
C PRO A 88 27.91 -10.22 5.37
N ALA A 89 28.55 -11.16 4.70
CA ALA A 89 30.01 -11.27 4.70
C ALA A 89 30.59 -9.98 4.11
N ARG A 90 31.64 -9.46 4.74
CA ARG A 90 32.34 -8.28 4.25
C ARG A 90 33.16 -8.64 3.02
#